data_9b6b7c0165deb7151ad38d7a87e452ce
#
_entry.id   9b6b7c0165deb7151ad38d7a87e452ce
#
_cell.length_a   1.000
_cell.length_b   1.000
_cell.length_c   1.000
_cell.angle_alpha   90.00
_cell.angle_beta   90.00
_cell.angle_gamma   90.00
#
_symmetry.space_group_name_H-M   'P 1'
#
loop_
_entity.id
_entity.type
_entity.pdbx_description
1 polymer ?
#
loop_
_entity_poly.entity_id
_entity_poly.type
_entity_poly.pdbx_seq_one_letter_code
_entity_poly.pdbx_strand_id
1 'polypeptide(L)'
;DSTTQTLMEEDLARAIDEALPLREARILRLRFGLDDGKVHSLSDVGRKLGVTRERVRQIEAQALRKLRDPRIRQKLADYIN
;
A
#
# COMPACT_ATOMS: atom_id res chain seq x y z
N ASP A 1 -0.30 10.82 22.03
CA ASP A 1 -0.68 10.95 21.91
C ASP A 1 -1.47 10.94 21.27
N SER A 2 -2.00 10.91 21.58
CA SER A 2 -2.84 10.85 21.15
C SER A 2 -3.30 11.65 20.35
N THR A 3 -3.43 12.50 20.64
CA THR A 3 -3.70 13.42 19.78
C THR A 3 -3.12 13.13 18.56
N THR A 4 -2.47 12.17 18.50
CA THR A 4 -1.69 11.99 17.40
C THR A 4 -2.44 11.79 16.17
N GLN A 5 -1.86 12.04 15.07
CA GLN A 5 -2.45 11.88 13.78
C GLN A 5 -2.12 10.49 13.23
N THR A 6 -1.88 9.56 14.11
CA THR A 6 -1.53 8.22 13.70
C THR A 6 -2.73 7.53 13.07
N LEU A 7 -2.54 6.94 11.90
CA LEU A 7 -3.60 6.19 11.24
C LEU A 7 -3.55 4.75 11.70
N MET A 8 -4.70 4.19 12.00
CA MET A 8 -4.80 2.77 12.28
C MET A 8 -4.70 2.02 10.95
N GLU A 9 -4.33 0.75 11.01
CA GLU A 9 -4.21 -0.04 9.78
C GLU A 9 -5.52 -0.11 9.02
N GLU A 10 -6.63 -0.22 9.74
CA GLU A 10 -7.93 -0.25 9.09
C GLU A 10 -8.22 1.05 8.35
N ASP A 11 -7.86 2.16 8.95
CA ASP A 11 -8.08 3.46 8.33
C ASP A 11 -7.17 3.62 7.12
N LEU A 12 -5.96 3.11 7.22
CA LEU A 12 -5.00 3.18 6.12
C LEU A 12 -5.51 2.38 4.92
N ALA A 13 -5.99 1.16 5.16
CA ALA A 13 -6.51 0.33 4.08
C ALA A 13 -7.70 0.99 3.41
N ARG A 14 -8.60 1.58 4.21
CA ARG A 14 -9.75 2.26 3.67
C ARG A 14 -9.36 3.47 2.82
N ALA A 15 -8.39 4.24 3.31
CA ALA A 15 -7.92 5.41 2.59
C ALA A 15 -7.31 5.03 1.26
N ILE A 16 -6.55 3.95 1.25
CA ILE A 16 -5.95 3.45 0.01
C ILE A 16 -7.04 3.02 -0.96
N ASP A 17 -8.05 2.29 -0.48
CA ASP A 17 -9.14 1.83 -1.34
C ASP A 17 -9.91 3.01 -1.94
N GLU A 18 -10.11 4.07 -1.18
CA GLU A 18 -10.85 5.23 -1.66
C GLU A 18 -10.06 6.07 -2.63
N ALA A 19 -8.75 6.12 -2.46
CA ALA A 19 -7.91 6.98 -3.26
C ALA A 19 -7.43 6.35 -4.56
N LEU A 20 -7.45 5.04 -4.66
CA LEU A 20 -6.81 4.34 -5.77
C LEU A 20 -7.76 3.36 -6.46
N PRO A 21 -7.53 3.09 -7.75
CA PRO A 21 -8.24 2.01 -8.43
C PRO A 21 -8.00 0.70 -7.70
N LEU A 22 -8.95 -0.21 -7.84
CA LEU A 22 -8.93 -1.49 -7.12
C LEU A 22 -7.59 -2.21 -7.26
N ARG A 23 -7.05 -2.31 -8.46
CA ARG A 23 -5.82 -3.04 -8.70
C ARG A 23 -4.64 -2.43 -7.94
N GLU A 24 -4.53 -1.11 -7.99
CA GLU A 24 -3.44 -0.42 -7.30
C GLU A 24 -3.59 -0.54 -5.79
N ALA A 25 -4.83 -0.37 -5.32
CA ALA A 25 -5.09 -0.49 -3.89
C ALA A 25 -4.74 -1.88 -3.39
N ARG A 26 -5.09 -2.91 -4.15
CA ARG A 26 -4.80 -4.29 -3.76
C ARG A 26 -3.30 -4.54 -3.67
N ILE A 27 -2.54 -4.01 -4.63
CA ILE A 27 -1.10 -4.17 -4.61
C ILE A 27 -0.50 -3.54 -3.36
N LEU A 28 -0.92 -2.32 -3.02
CA LEU A 28 -0.40 -1.67 -1.83
C LEU A 28 -0.79 -2.42 -0.57
N ARG A 29 -2.02 -2.92 -0.48
CA ARG A 29 -2.44 -3.66 0.71
C ARG A 29 -1.59 -4.92 0.91
N LEU A 30 -1.29 -5.61 -0.18
CA LEU A 30 -0.46 -6.81 -0.07
C LEU A 30 0.98 -6.47 0.29
N ARG A 31 1.52 -5.41 -0.32
CA ARG A 31 2.89 -5.01 -0.07
C ARG A 31 3.12 -4.57 1.37
N PHE A 32 2.11 -3.95 1.98
CA PHE A 32 2.27 -3.39 3.32
C PHE A 32 1.59 -4.21 4.40
N GLY A 33 1.11 -5.40 4.05
CA GLY A 33 0.56 -6.31 5.04
C GLY A 33 -0.76 -5.88 5.63
N LEU A 34 -1.56 -5.14 4.89
CA LEU A 34 -2.81 -4.60 5.42
C LEU A 34 -3.96 -5.59 5.34
N ASP A 35 -3.86 -6.61 4.50
CA ASP A 35 -4.93 -7.60 4.37
C ASP A 35 -4.75 -8.77 5.33
N ASP A 36 -3.57 -9.38 5.30
CA ASP A 36 -3.35 -10.61 6.07
C ASP A 36 -2.26 -10.47 7.11
N GLY A 37 -1.79 -9.27 7.34
CA GLY A 37 -0.74 -9.03 8.33
C GLY A 37 0.64 -9.40 7.85
N LYS A 38 0.78 -9.84 6.61
CA LYS A 38 2.08 -10.24 6.07
C LYS A 38 2.51 -9.31 4.96
N VAL A 39 3.73 -8.80 5.06
CA VAL A 39 4.32 -7.96 4.02
C VAL A 39 4.80 -8.87 2.91
N HIS A 40 4.28 -8.67 1.71
CA HIS A 40 4.64 -9.50 0.57
C HIS A 40 5.69 -8.81 -0.28
N SER A 41 6.61 -9.58 -0.84
CA SER A 41 7.61 -9.04 -1.74
C SER A 41 6.98 -8.70 -3.08
N LEU A 42 7.72 -7.92 -3.90
CA LEU A 42 7.24 -7.62 -5.24
C LEU A 42 7.01 -8.88 -6.05
N SER A 43 7.89 -9.86 -5.90
CA SER A 43 7.74 -11.13 -6.62
C SER A 43 6.50 -11.88 -6.17
N ASP A 44 6.24 -11.90 -4.86
CA ASP A 44 5.06 -12.59 -4.33
C ASP A 44 3.78 -11.94 -4.85
N VAL A 45 3.72 -10.62 -4.83
CA VAL A 45 2.55 -9.91 -5.34
C VAL A 45 2.37 -10.20 -6.82
N GLY A 46 3.46 -10.21 -7.57
CA GLY A 46 3.40 -10.52 -8.99
C GLY A 46 2.82 -11.90 -9.25
N ARG A 47 3.24 -12.90 -8.47
CA ARG A 47 2.70 -14.25 -8.61
C ARG A 47 1.21 -14.31 -8.30
N LYS A 48 0.80 -13.59 -7.25
CA LYS A 48 -0.62 -13.60 -6.86
C LYS A 48 -1.49 -12.96 -7.91
N LEU A 49 -0.98 -11.93 -8.59
CA LEU A 49 -1.78 -11.19 -9.56
C LEU A 49 -1.51 -11.57 -11.01
N GLY A 50 -0.55 -12.46 -11.23
CA GLY A 50 -0.25 -12.89 -12.60
C GLY A 50 0.49 -11.86 -13.41
N VAL A 51 1.31 -11.04 -12.78
CA VAL A 51 2.12 -10.03 -13.48
C VAL A 51 3.56 -10.15 -13.04
N THR A 52 4.45 -9.49 -13.77
CA THR A 52 5.87 -9.55 -13.45
C THR A 52 6.21 -8.70 -12.23
N ARG A 53 7.34 -9.00 -11.61
CA ARG A 53 7.85 -8.22 -10.50
C ARG A 53 8.03 -6.75 -10.90
N GLU A 54 8.57 -6.52 -12.09
CA GLU A 54 8.79 -5.16 -12.55
C GLU A 54 7.48 -4.42 -12.75
N ARG A 55 6.45 -5.11 -13.24
CA ARG A 55 5.15 -4.46 -13.41
C ARG A 55 4.56 -4.07 -12.05
N VAL A 56 4.72 -4.93 -11.04
CA VAL A 56 4.26 -4.61 -9.70
C VAL A 56 4.97 -3.35 -9.19
N ARG A 57 6.29 -3.28 -9.40
CA ARG A 57 7.06 -2.13 -8.97
C ARG A 57 6.56 -0.85 -9.62
N GLN A 58 6.27 -0.91 -10.92
CA GLN A 58 5.76 0.25 -11.64
C GLN A 58 4.40 0.69 -11.11
N ILE A 59 3.51 -0.27 -10.89
CA ILE A 59 2.18 0.04 -10.41
C ILE A 59 2.25 0.62 -8.99
N GLU A 60 3.10 0.05 -8.16
CA GLU A 60 3.28 0.56 -6.80
C GLU A 60 3.77 2.01 -6.83
N ALA A 61 4.74 2.31 -7.68
CA ALA A 61 5.27 3.66 -7.78
C ALA A 61 4.18 4.65 -8.21
N GLN A 62 3.37 4.26 -9.18
CA GLN A 62 2.27 5.10 -9.63
C GLN A 62 1.25 5.32 -8.53
N ALA A 63 0.93 4.26 -7.81
CA ALA A 63 -0.04 4.33 -6.74
C ALA A 63 0.43 5.29 -5.65
N LEU A 64 1.69 5.20 -5.28
CA LEU A 64 2.23 6.07 -4.24
C LEU A 64 2.19 7.53 -4.66
N ARG A 65 2.37 7.81 -5.94
CA ARG A 65 2.27 9.18 -6.43
C ARG A 65 0.87 9.74 -6.34
N LYS A 66 -0.14 8.88 -6.43
CA LYS A 66 -1.53 9.30 -6.35
C LYS A 66 -1.96 9.60 -4.92
N LEU A 67 -1.25 9.07 -3.95
CA LEU A 67 -1.58 9.29 -2.55
C LEU A 67 -0.99 10.62 -2.11
N ARG A 68 -1.84 11.61 -1.93
CA ARG A 68 -1.39 12.96 -1.60
C ARG A 68 -1.42 13.27 -0.11
N ASP A 69 -2.16 12.49 0.65
CA ASP A 69 -2.28 12.74 2.08
C ASP A 69 -0.95 12.45 2.76
N PRO A 70 -0.31 13.45 3.40
CA PRO A 70 0.99 13.25 4.03
C PRO A 70 0.98 12.17 5.11
N ARG A 71 -0.15 12.00 5.80
CA ARG A 71 -0.24 10.99 6.85
C ARG A 71 -0.14 9.59 6.26
N ILE A 72 -0.80 9.38 5.13
CA ILE A 72 -0.77 8.09 4.46
C ILE A 72 0.64 7.82 3.94
N ARG A 73 1.26 8.81 3.31
CA ARG A 73 2.60 8.63 2.76
C ARG A 73 3.61 8.35 3.86
N GLN A 74 3.49 9.02 4.98
CA GLN A 74 4.39 8.80 6.11
C GLN A 74 4.23 7.39 6.66
N LYS A 75 2.98 6.94 6.80
CA LYS A 75 2.70 5.61 7.31
C LYS A 75 3.29 4.53 6.40
N LEU A 76 3.13 4.70 5.09
CA LEU A 76 3.67 3.74 4.13
C LEU A 76 5.20 3.75 4.12
N ALA A 77 5.80 4.91 4.31
CA ALA A 77 7.26 4.99 4.37
C ALA A 77 7.81 4.17 5.55
N ASP A 78 7.08 4.15 6.65
CA ASP A 78 7.50 3.36 7.81
C ASP A 78 7.54 1.87 7.49
N TYR A 79 6.65 1.39 6.63
CA TYR A 79 6.66 -0.01 6.24
C TYR A 79 7.79 -0.34 5.28
N ILE A 80 8.10 0.60 4.41
CA ILE A 80 9.13 0.37 3.39
C ILE A 80 10.53 0.40 3.99
N ASN A 81 10.73 1.29 4.93
CA ASN A 81 12.03 1.42 5.56
C ASN A 81 12.21 0.41 6.66
#